data_ac9dab4f87c77b7bf3d1c5613e654f0f
#
_entry.id   ac9dab4f87c77b7bf3d1c5613e654f0f
#
_cell.length_a   1.000
_cell.length_b   1.000
_cell.length_c   1.000
_cell.angle_alpha   90.00
_cell.angle_beta   90.00
_cell.angle_gamma   90.00
#
_symmetry.space_group_name_H-M   'P 1'
#
loop_
_entity.id
_entity.type
_entity.pdbx_description
1 polymer ?
#
loop_
_entity_poly.entity_id
_entity_poly.type
_entity_poly.pdbx_seq_one_letter_code
_entity_poly.pdbx_strand_id
1 'polypeptide(L)'
;MVLLGLTEKLSYLEEADLRRVERAYRYAERSHTGQMRQTGDLYITHPLAVANILADMHMDPEGLMAAMLHDVIEDTGVTKGQIARRFGRTVADLVDGVSKLTEIEFESKAQQQAESFQKMTLAMSRDIRVLLVKLADRLHNMRTLGTLSPSKRRRVARETCLLYTSPSPRDVEES
;
A
#
# COMPACT_ATOMS: atom_id res chain seq x y z
N MET A 1 17.75 4.52 -14.21
CA MET A 1 18.62 4.33 -13.04
C MET A 1 17.85 3.92 -11.76
N VAL A 2 16.67 4.44 -11.51
CA VAL A 2 15.89 4.18 -10.26
C VAL A 2 15.34 2.74 -10.18
N LEU A 3 14.99 2.12 -11.29
CA LEU A 3 14.51 0.73 -11.37
C LEU A 3 15.62 -0.34 -11.25
N LEU A 4 16.90 0.01 -11.46
CA LEU A 4 18.00 -0.96 -11.46
C LEU A 4 18.11 -1.74 -10.14
N GLY A 5 17.97 -1.07 -9.00
CA GLY A 5 18.05 -1.74 -7.70
C GLY A 5 16.85 -2.67 -7.41
N LEU A 6 15.67 -2.37 -7.97
CA LEU A 6 14.52 -3.27 -7.86
C LEU A 6 14.67 -4.47 -8.79
N THR A 7 15.15 -4.26 -10.03
CA THR A 7 15.32 -5.34 -11.02
C THR A 7 16.27 -6.45 -10.52
N GLU A 8 17.35 -6.07 -9.82
CA GLU A 8 18.25 -7.04 -9.20
C GLU A 8 17.56 -7.89 -8.13
N LYS A 9 16.70 -7.29 -7.31
CA LYS A 9 15.90 -7.99 -6.29
C LYS A 9 14.85 -8.92 -6.89
N LEU A 10 14.36 -8.61 -8.09
CA LEU A 10 13.33 -9.37 -8.79
C LEU A 10 13.90 -10.50 -9.67
N SER A 11 15.15 -10.91 -9.44
CA SER A 11 15.81 -11.99 -10.19
C SER A 11 15.10 -13.35 -10.08
N TYR A 12 14.17 -13.51 -9.13
CA TYR A 12 13.31 -14.69 -8.98
C TYR A 12 12.12 -14.71 -9.94
N LEU A 13 11.84 -13.60 -10.63
CA LEU A 13 10.74 -13.50 -11.60
C LEU A 13 11.23 -13.85 -13.01
N GLU A 14 10.32 -14.38 -13.81
CA GLU A 14 10.56 -14.54 -15.24
C GLU A 14 10.58 -13.17 -15.95
N GLU A 15 11.28 -13.10 -17.07
CA GLU A 15 11.43 -11.86 -17.84
C GLU A 15 10.08 -11.25 -18.27
N ALA A 16 9.10 -12.12 -18.57
CA ALA A 16 7.74 -11.65 -18.92
C ALA A 16 7.08 -10.91 -17.78
N ASP A 17 7.23 -11.38 -16.54
CA ASP A 17 6.66 -10.76 -15.35
C ASP A 17 7.43 -9.50 -14.95
N LEU A 18 8.75 -9.48 -15.09
CA LEU A 18 9.54 -8.25 -14.93
C LEU A 18 9.02 -7.13 -15.83
N ARG A 19 8.73 -7.43 -17.09
CA ARG A 19 8.14 -6.45 -18.03
C ARG A 19 6.74 -6.00 -17.60
N ARG A 20 5.96 -6.85 -16.96
CA ARG A 20 4.63 -6.48 -16.41
C ARG A 20 4.78 -5.50 -15.24
N VAL A 21 5.66 -5.79 -14.29
CA VAL A 21 5.97 -4.93 -13.14
C VAL A 21 6.53 -3.57 -13.61
N GLU A 22 7.44 -3.57 -14.58
CA GLU A 22 7.97 -2.33 -15.17
C GLU A 22 6.87 -1.48 -15.81
N ARG A 23 5.92 -2.09 -16.52
CA ARG A 23 4.77 -1.39 -17.08
C ARG A 23 3.89 -0.76 -16.00
N ALA A 24 3.69 -1.44 -14.86
CA ALA A 24 2.95 -0.91 -13.73
C ALA A 24 3.67 0.31 -13.12
N TYR A 25 4.99 0.23 -12.93
CA TYR A 25 5.81 1.36 -12.50
C TYR A 25 5.63 2.58 -13.42
N ARG A 26 5.84 2.40 -14.74
CA ARG A 26 5.70 3.49 -15.72
C ARG A 26 4.30 4.08 -15.77
N TYR A 27 3.29 3.26 -15.52
CA TYR A 27 1.91 3.73 -15.43
C TYR A 27 1.68 4.58 -14.18
N ALA A 28 2.13 4.11 -13.01
CA ALA A 28 2.06 4.87 -11.76
C ALA A 28 2.83 6.20 -11.87
N GLU A 29 4.05 6.18 -12.42
CA GLU A 29 4.88 7.37 -12.62
C GLU A 29 4.15 8.45 -13.46
N ARG A 30 3.50 8.04 -14.56
CA ARG A 30 2.70 8.96 -15.39
C ARG A 30 1.46 9.45 -14.68
N SER A 31 0.77 8.59 -13.93
CA SER A 31 -0.45 8.95 -13.21
C SER A 31 -0.18 9.98 -12.11
N HIS A 32 1.00 9.92 -11.47
CA HIS A 32 1.45 10.84 -10.43
C HIS A 32 2.35 11.98 -10.98
N THR A 33 2.35 12.23 -12.28
CA THR A 33 3.19 13.29 -12.88
C THR A 33 2.90 14.63 -12.22
N GLY A 34 3.96 15.29 -11.76
CA GLY A 34 3.90 16.60 -11.09
C GLY A 34 3.54 16.52 -9.60
N GLN A 35 3.23 15.35 -9.06
CA GLN A 35 3.02 15.18 -7.63
C GLN A 35 4.35 15.01 -6.89
N MET A 36 4.46 15.68 -5.75
CA MET A 36 5.63 15.64 -4.87
C MET A 36 5.22 15.15 -3.49
N ARG A 37 6.09 14.40 -2.85
CA ARG A 37 5.96 14.06 -1.42
C ARG A 37 6.32 15.26 -0.55
N GLN A 38 5.94 15.21 0.72
CA GLN A 38 6.36 16.22 1.71
C GLN A 38 7.86 16.20 1.99
N THR A 39 8.55 15.12 1.62
CA THR A 39 10.01 15.02 1.63
C THR A 39 10.68 15.88 0.55
N GLY A 40 9.92 16.36 -0.43
CA GLY A 40 10.45 17.02 -1.63
C GLY A 40 10.80 16.07 -2.78
N ASP A 41 10.62 14.76 -2.58
CA ASP A 41 10.86 13.75 -3.61
C ASP A 41 9.65 13.61 -4.55
N LEU A 42 9.87 13.10 -5.77
CA LEU A 42 8.80 12.71 -6.68
C LEU A 42 7.92 11.63 -6.03
N TYR A 43 6.61 11.72 -6.21
CA TYR A 43 5.65 10.80 -5.57
C TYR A 43 5.95 9.33 -5.86
N ILE A 44 6.38 9.00 -7.08
CA ILE A 44 6.68 7.63 -7.52
C ILE A 44 7.74 6.92 -6.67
N THR A 45 8.58 7.66 -5.92
CA THR A 45 9.57 7.07 -5.01
C THR A 45 8.93 6.25 -3.90
N HIS A 46 7.70 6.60 -3.49
CA HIS A 46 6.95 5.87 -2.47
C HIS A 46 6.46 4.50 -2.96
N PRO A 47 5.64 4.39 -4.02
CA PRO A 47 5.24 3.09 -4.55
C PRO A 47 6.42 2.17 -4.87
N LEU A 48 7.52 2.75 -5.39
CA LEU A 48 8.74 2.00 -5.64
C LEU A 48 9.36 1.44 -4.35
N ALA A 49 9.41 2.23 -3.27
CA ALA A 49 9.92 1.76 -1.99
C ALA A 49 9.04 0.67 -1.37
N VAL A 50 7.71 0.78 -1.50
CA VAL A 50 6.76 -0.26 -1.08
C VAL A 50 6.99 -1.56 -1.85
N ALA A 51 7.15 -1.48 -3.18
CA ALA A 51 7.46 -2.65 -4.00
C ALA A 51 8.83 -3.27 -3.66
N ASN A 52 9.84 -2.46 -3.31
CA ASN A 52 11.14 -2.95 -2.83
C ASN A 52 11.02 -3.76 -1.53
N ILE A 53 10.18 -3.32 -0.57
CA ILE A 53 9.92 -4.06 0.67
C ILE A 53 9.31 -5.43 0.36
N LEU A 54 8.34 -5.46 -0.56
CA LEU A 54 7.67 -6.71 -0.96
C LEU A 54 8.55 -7.62 -1.81
N ALA A 55 9.47 -7.06 -2.60
CA ALA A 55 10.48 -7.83 -3.35
C ALA A 55 11.42 -8.59 -2.40
N ASP A 56 11.80 -8.01 -1.26
CA ASP A 56 12.59 -8.70 -0.21
C ASP A 56 11.82 -9.90 0.39
N MET A 57 10.50 -9.94 0.25
CA MET A 57 9.62 -11.04 0.66
C MET A 57 9.29 -12.00 -0.50
N HIS A 58 9.92 -11.86 -1.65
CA HIS A 58 9.64 -12.64 -2.88
C HIS A 58 8.14 -12.60 -3.29
N MET A 59 7.53 -11.42 -3.21
CA MET A 59 6.14 -11.22 -3.61
C MET A 59 5.94 -11.56 -5.10
N ASP A 60 4.79 -12.12 -5.42
CA ASP A 60 4.39 -12.47 -6.79
C ASP A 60 4.20 -11.21 -7.68
N PRO A 61 4.21 -11.36 -9.01
CA PRO A 61 4.12 -10.21 -9.93
C PRO A 61 2.87 -9.37 -9.74
N GLU A 62 1.72 -9.98 -9.44
CA GLU A 62 0.46 -9.28 -9.21
C GLU A 62 0.50 -8.42 -7.96
N GLY A 63 1.09 -8.94 -6.87
CA GLY A 63 1.29 -8.19 -5.63
C GLY A 63 2.25 -7.02 -5.81
N LEU A 64 3.35 -7.20 -6.57
CA LEU A 64 4.29 -6.13 -6.90
C LEU A 64 3.65 -5.05 -7.78
N MET A 65 2.85 -5.44 -8.79
CA MET A 65 2.10 -4.48 -9.59
C MET A 65 1.08 -3.72 -8.74
N ALA A 66 0.39 -4.40 -7.82
CA ALA A 66 -0.52 -3.75 -6.88
C ALA A 66 0.21 -2.76 -5.97
N ALA A 67 1.42 -3.09 -5.49
CA ALA A 67 2.25 -2.16 -4.72
C ALA A 67 2.64 -0.91 -5.51
N MET A 68 2.95 -1.04 -6.80
CA MET A 68 3.24 0.11 -7.67
C MET A 68 2.01 1.00 -7.90
N LEU A 69 0.81 0.44 -7.87
CA LEU A 69 -0.43 1.09 -8.26
C LEU A 69 -1.34 1.46 -7.08
N HIS A 70 -0.94 1.16 -5.83
CA HIS A 70 -1.84 1.17 -4.67
C HIS A 70 -2.52 2.52 -4.42
N ASP A 71 -1.81 3.63 -4.67
CA ASP A 71 -2.33 4.99 -4.47
C ASP A 71 -2.96 5.59 -5.75
N VAL A 72 -2.86 4.91 -6.91
CA VAL A 72 -3.29 5.49 -8.20
C VAL A 72 -4.80 5.76 -8.22
N ILE A 73 -5.62 4.91 -7.57
CA ILE A 73 -7.08 5.14 -7.50
C ILE A 73 -7.40 6.31 -6.58
N GLU A 74 -6.74 6.42 -5.43
CA GLU A 74 -7.02 7.44 -4.41
C GLU A 74 -6.53 8.82 -4.83
N ASP A 75 -5.32 8.89 -5.36
CA ASP A 75 -4.60 10.16 -5.58
C ASP A 75 -4.72 10.69 -7.01
N THR A 76 -5.35 9.94 -7.92
CA THR A 76 -5.49 10.33 -9.32
C THR A 76 -6.92 10.05 -9.83
N GLY A 77 -7.24 10.46 -11.04
CA GLY A 77 -8.55 10.17 -11.65
C GLY A 77 -8.68 8.76 -12.26
N VAL A 78 -7.76 7.84 -11.96
CA VAL A 78 -7.76 6.48 -12.52
C VAL A 78 -8.78 5.60 -11.81
N THR A 79 -9.61 4.91 -12.60
CA THR A 79 -10.63 4.01 -12.07
C THR A 79 -10.14 2.55 -11.98
N LYS A 80 -10.74 1.77 -11.09
CA LYS A 80 -10.53 0.30 -11.01
C LYS A 80 -10.67 -0.38 -12.38
N GLY A 81 -11.67 0.02 -13.18
CA GLY A 81 -11.89 -0.54 -14.52
C GLY A 81 -10.75 -0.26 -15.50
N GLN A 82 -10.06 0.87 -15.37
CA GLN A 82 -8.88 1.17 -16.19
C GLN A 82 -7.68 0.30 -15.80
N ILE A 83 -7.49 0.06 -14.50
CA ILE A 83 -6.45 -0.87 -14.00
C ILE A 83 -6.75 -2.29 -14.49
N ALA A 84 -7.99 -2.76 -14.35
CA ALA A 84 -8.40 -4.10 -14.78
C ALA A 84 -8.13 -4.35 -16.27
N ARG A 85 -8.41 -3.37 -17.13
CA ARG A 85 -8.14 -3.48 -18.58
C ARG A 85 -6.65 -3.55 -18.92
N ARG A 86 -5.78 -2.90 -18.12
CA ARG A 86 -4.33 -2.81 -18.42
C ARG A 86 -3.50 -3.89 -17.74
N PHE A 87 -3.86 -4.27 -16.53
CA PHE A 87 -3.04 -5.11 -15.65
C PHE A 87 -3.75 -6.40 -15.21
N GLY A 88 -5.02 -6.55 -15.58
CA GLY A 88 -5.83 -7.69 -15.22
C GLY A 88 -6.67 -7.47 -13.96
N ARG A 89 -7.68 -8.34 -13.80
CA ARG A 89 -8.67 -8.23 -12.73
C ARG A 89 -8.04 -8.41 -11.35
N THR A 90 -7.15 -9.38 -11.21
CA THR A 90 -6.46 -9.66 -9.94
C THR A 90 -5.74 -8.42 -9.40
N VAL A 91 -4.95 -7.73 -10.24
CA VAL A 91 -4.25 -6.50 -9.84
C VAL A 91 -5.25 -5.40 -9.46
N ALA A 92 -6.31 -5.22 -10.24
CA ALA A 92 -7.35 -4.22 -9.94
C ALA A 92 -8.08 -4.50 -8.63
N ASP A 93 -8.34 -5.77 -8.31
CA ASP A 93 -9.00 -6.17 -7.07
C ASP A 93 -8.07 -5.98 -5.86
N LEU A 94 -6.77 -6.25 -6.01
CA LEU A 94 -5.76 -5.97 -4.99
C LEU A 94 -5.66 -4.47 -4.69
N VAL A 95 -5.52 -3.62 -5.72
CA VAL A 95 -5.43 -2.16 -5.58
C VAL A 95 -6.71 -1.59 -4.92
N ASP A 96 -7.88 -1.99 -5.39
CA ASP A 96 -9.18 -1.60 -4.80
C ASP A 96 -9.30 -2.05 -3.33
N GLY A 97 -8.79 -3.23 -3.00
CA GLY A 97 -8.74 -3.73 -1.63
C GLY A 97 -7.85 -2.90 -0.72
N VAL A 98 -6.68 -2.50 -1.19
CA VAL A 98 -5.76 -1.63 -0.43
C VAL A 98 -6.37 -0.26 -0.20
N SER A 99 -6.97 0.35 -1.23
CA SER A 99 -7.67 1.64 -1.16
C SER A 99 -8.79 1.61 -0.10
N LYS A 100 -9.64 0.60 -0.13
CA LYS A 100 -10.74 0.44 0.84
C LYS A 100 -10.28 0.26 2.29
N LEU A 101 -9.06 -0.25 2.51
CA LEU A 101 -8.47 -0.28 3.85
C LEU A 101 -8.00 1.09 4.31
N THR A 102 -7.79 2.05 3.40
CA THR A 102 -7.38 3.42 3.70
C THR A 102 -8.56 4.32 4.09
N GLU A 103 -9.74 4.11 3.48
CA GLU A 103 -10.95 4.95 3.64
C GLU A 103 -11.65 4.78 5.01
N ILE A 104 -10.92 4.51 6.08
CA ILE A 104 -11.51 4.35 7.40
C ILE A 104 -11.56 5.73 8.08
N GLU A 105 -12.66 6.47 7.97
CA GLU A 105 -12.99 7.61 8.83
C GLU A 105 -13.64 7.14 10.13
N PHE A 106 -13.29 7.77 11.26
CA PHE A 106 -13.60 7.24 12.58
C PHE A 106 -14.31 8.25 13.49
N GLU A 107 -15.42 7.83 14.10
CA GLU A 107 -16.15 8.62 15.10
C GLU A 107 -15.70 8.34 16.55
N SER A 108 -15.18 7.15 16.89
CA SER A 108 -14.66 6.83 18.23
C SER A 108 -13.54 5.77 18.21
N LYS A 109 -12.69 5.74 19.28
CA LYS A 109 -11.55 4.81 19.39
C LYS A 109 -11.97 3.33 19.42
N ALA A 110 -13.02 2.98 20.15
CA ALA A 110 -13.47 1.59 20.33
C ALA A 110 -14.13 1.07 19.05
N GLN A 111 -14.98 1.89 18.40
CA GLN A 111 -15.53 1.59 17.10
C GLN A 111 -14.45 1.45 16.03
N GLN A 112 -13.43 2.31 16.06
CA GLN A 112 -12.26 2.26 15.19
C GLN A 112 -11.58 0.90 15.18
N GLN A 113 -11.29 0.35 16.36
CA GLN A 113 -10.57 -0.93 16.50
C GLN A 113 -11.39 -2.10 15.96
N ALA A 114 -12.68 -2.15 16.32
CA ALA A 114 -13.57 -3.22 15.87
C ALA A 114 -13.79 -3.22 14.36
N GLU A 115 -14.04 -2.03 13.76
CA GLU A 115 -14.22 -1.89 12.31
C GLU A 115 -12.93 -2.13 11.52
N SER A 116 -11.79 -1.64 12.02
CA SER A 116 -10.48 -1.91 11.41
C SER A 116 -10.17 -3.39 11.39
N PHE A 117 -10.40 -4.07 12.52
CA PHE A 117 -10.21 -5.52 12.62
C PHE A 117 -11.13 -6.28 11.68
N GLN A 118 -12.41 -5.92 11.64
CA GLN A 118 -13.38 -6.56 10.75
C GLN A 118 -13.04 -6.37 9.27
N LYS A 119 -12.69 -5.15 8.85
CA LYS A 119 -12.27 -4.84 7.47
C LYS A 119 -10.97 -5.56 7.11
N MET A 120 -10.00 -5.58 8.02
CA MET A 120 -8.75 -6.30 7.84
C MET A 120 -8.99 -7.81 7.70
N THR A 121 -9.83 -8.41 8.57
CA THR A 121 -10.21 -9.82 8.48
C THR A 121 -10.92 -10.14 7.16
N LEU A 122 -11.81 -9.26 6.72
CA LEU A 122 -12.51 -9.42 5.44
C LEU A 122 -11.54 -9.28 4.24
N ALA A 123 -10.60 -8.37 4.29
CA ALA A 123 -9.56 -8.23 3.26
C ALA A 123 -8.67 -9.48 3.21
N MET A 124 -8.21 -9.97 4.37
CA MET A 124 -7.42 -11.20 4.49
C MET A 124 -8.16 -12.43 3.95
N SER A 125 -9.47 -12.52 4.19
CA SER A 125 -10.29 -13.64 3.70
C SER A 125 -10.42 -13.65 2.17
N ARG A 126 -10.24 -12.52 1.51
CA ARG A 126 -10.28 -12.40 0.05
C ARG A 126 -8.92 -12.62 -0.57
N ASP A 127 -7.91 -11.90 -0.12
CA ASP A 127 -6.54 -12.02 -0.59
C ASP A 127 -5.57 -11.37 0.41
N ILE A 128 -4.72 -12.19 1.02
CA ILE A 128 -3.75 -11.75 2.03
C ILE A 128 -2.77 -10.70 1.49
N ARG A 129 -2.53 -10.67 0.19
CA ARG A 129 -1.62 -9.70 -0.45
C ARG A 129 -2.08 -8.25 -0.25
N VAL A 130 -3.40 -8.01 -0.13
CA VAL A 130 -3.95 -6.68 0.21
C VAL A 130 -3.37 -6.17 1.52
N LEU A 131 -3.34 -7.04 2.55
CA LEU A 131 -2.75 -6.69 3.84
C LEU A 131 -1.24 -6.48 3.73
N LEU A 132 -0.53 -7.37 3.02
CA LEU A 132 0.94 -7.26 2.86
C LEU A 132 1.33 -5.95 2.17
N VAL A 133 0.62 -5.55 1.12
CA VAL A 133 0.84 -4.24 0.46
C VAL A 133 0.59 -3.09 1.45
N LYS A 134 -0.51 -3.16 2.22
CA LYS A 134 -0.82 -2.11 3.20
C LYS A 134 0.20 -2.02 4.33
N LEU A 135 0.71 -3.15 4.82
CA LEU A 135 1.77 -3.18 5.83
C LEU A 135 3.10 -2.64 5.29
N ALA A 136 3.46 -2.95 4.04
CA ALA A 136 4.65 -2.40 3.39
C ALA A 136 4.54 -0.89 3.17
N ASP A 137 3.35 -0.39 2.76
CA ASP A 137 3.04 1.05 2.69
C ASP A 137 3.26 1.72 4.07
N ARG A 138 2.67 1.16 5.13
CA ARG A 138 2.84 1.68 6.48
C ARG A 138 4.28 1.67 6.95
N LEU A 139 5.00 0.59 6.71
CA LEU A 139 6.41 0.50 7.05
C LEU A 139 7.24 1.60 6.38
N HIS A 140 6.99 1.85 5.09
CA HIS A 140 7.67 2.94 4.40
C HIS A 140 7.28 4.32 4.96
N ASN A 141 6.00 4.55 5.24
CA ASN A 141 5.54 5.80 5.85
C ASN A 141 6.15 6.01 7.25
N MET A 142 6.30 4.97 8.05
CA MET A 142 6.99 5.02 9.34
C MET A 142 8.48 5.34 9.20
N ARG A 143 9.17 4.77 8.21
CA ARG A 143 10.59 5.07 7.93
C ARG A 143 10.82 6.53 7.50
N THR A 144 9.80 7.18 6.92
CA THR A 144 9.86 8.57 6.44
C THR A 144 9.19 9.58 7.39
N LEU A 145 8.77 9.19 8.59
CA LEU A 145 8.12 10.07 9.58
C LEU A 145 8.91 11.32 9.92
N GLY A 146 10.24 11.24 9.92
CA GLY A 146 11.14 12.34 10.31
C GLY A 146 10.91 13.63 9.53
N THR A 147 10.42 13.53 8.31
CA THR A 147 10.19 14.68 7.40
C THR A 147 8.81 15.33 7.56
N LEU A 148 7.90 14.72 8.33
CA LEU A 148 6.54 15.19 8.51
C LEU A 148 6.42 16.19 9.66
N SER A 149 5.40 17.06 9.61
CA SER A 149 5.04 17.93 10.74
C SER A 149 4.64 17.12 11.97
N PRO A 150 4.80 17.66 13.21
CA PRO A 150 4.47 16.92 14.43
C PRO A 150 3.04 16.39 14.50
N SER A 151 2.06 17.13 13.95
CA SER A 151 0.66 16.71 13.88
C SER A 151 0.47 15.49 12.95
N LYS A 152 1.09 15.51 11.78
CA LYS A 152 1.06 14.40 10.82
C LYS A 152 1.80 13.18 11.32
N ARG A 153 2.96 13.33 11.99
CA ARG A 153 3.68 12.20 12.63
C ARG A 153 2.75 11.46 13.60
N ARG A 154 2.06 12.20 14.49
CA ARG A 154 1.13 11.62 15.45
C ARG A 154 -0.02 10.88 14.79
N ARG A 155 -0.56 11.43 13.67
CA ARG A 155 -1.62 10.78 12.90
C ARG A 155 -1.14 9.46 12.32
N VAL A 156 -0.04 9.47 11.54
CA VAL A 156 0.51 8.27 10.91
C VAL A 156 0.90 7.20 11.94
N ALA A 157 1.51 7.59 13.06
CA ALA A 157 1.84 6.67 14.14
C ALA A 157 0.59 6.04 14.75
N ARG A 158 -0.48 6.82 15.00
CA ARG A 158 -1.76 6.31 15.53
C ARG A 158 -2.42 5.33 14.57
N GLU A 159 -2.52 5.68 13.29
CA GLU A 159 -3.08 4.81 12.25
C GLU A 159 -2.28 3.51 12.13
N THR A 160 -0.96 3.56 12.27
CA THR A 160 -0.09 2.38 12.29
C THR A 160 -0.37 1.51 13.52
N CYS A 161 -0.46 2.10 14.72
CA CYS A 161 -0.81 1.35 15.93
C CYS A 161 -2.14 0.60 15.77
N LEU A 162 -3.17 1.22 15.18
CA LEU A 162 -4.47 0.60 14.95
C LEU A 162 -4.42 -0.63 14.03
N LEU A 163 -3.47 -0.68 13.09
CA LEU A 163 -3.27 -1.85 12.22
C LEU A 163 -2.57 -3.01 12.95
N TYR A 164 -1.70 -2.71 13.91
CA TYR A 164 -0.86 -3.71 14.57
C TYR A 164 -1.36 -4.14 15.96
N THR A 165 -2.22 -3.34 16.60
CA THR A 165 -2.76 -3.66 17.93
C THR A 165 -4.19 -4.17 17.80
N SER A 166 -4.35 -5.48 17.83
CA SER A 166 -5.65 -6.09 18.16
C SER A 166 -5.99 -5.75 19.62
N PRO A 167 -7.26 -5.42 19.96
CA PRO A 167 -7.64 -5.28 21.36
C PRO A 167 -7.31 -6.58 22.09
N SER A 168 -6.53 -6.48 23.17
CA SER A 168 -6.30 -7.62 24.04
C SER A 168 -7.65 -8.04 24.62
N PRO A 169 -7.94 -9.35 24.78
CA PRO A 169 -9.13 -9.79 25.51
C PRO A 169 -9.26 -9.16 26.90
N ARG A 170 -8.14 -8.71 27.50
CA ARG A 170 -8.12 -8.00 28.81
C ARG A 170 -8.63 -6.56 28.73
N ASP A 171 -8.57 -5.91 27.57
CA ASP A 171 -9.03 -4.52 27.42
C ASP A 171 -10.56 -4.42 27.25
N VAL A 172 -11.25 -5.56 27.10
CA VAL A 172 -12.71 -5.67 26.92
C VAL A 172 -13.44 -5.89 28.26
N GLU A 173 -12.72 -6.31 29.31
CA GLU A 173 -13.32 -6.59 30.65
C GLU A 173 -13.36 -5.38 31.59
N GLU A 174 -12.74 -4.23 31.22
CA GLU A 174 -12.72 -3.00 32.05
C GLU A 174 -13.66 -1.88 31.52
N SER A 175 -14.70 -2.21 30.74
CA SER A 175 -15.65 -1.21 30.23
C SER A 175 -17.04 -1.40 30.81
#